data_33ed9ee12179d523d6924d46fcb67917
#
_entry.id   33ed9ee12179d523d6924d46fcb67917
#
_cell.length_a   1.000
_cell.length_b   1.000
_cell.length_c   1.000
_cell.angle_alpha   90.00
_cell.angle_beta   90.00
_cell.angle_gamma   90.00
#
_symmetry.space_group_name_H-M   'P 1'
#
loop_
_entity.id
_entity.type
_entity.pdbx_description
1 polymer ?
#
loop_
_entity_poly.entity_id
_entity_poly.type
_entity_poly.pdbx_seq_one_letter_code
_entity_poly.pdbx_strand_id
1 'polypeptide(L)'
;MIGTTELAPGLTIPRIVTGLWQVADMERDGRTLDPVAAADAMAAYAADGFTAFDMADHYGSAEVITGEARARGVPLQAFTKWCPAPAAMTRDTVRAAVDLARRRMRTERIDLLQFHWWSFEHPEYIDAMGELAALRAEGAIAHLGLTNFDTAHLRLLLSHGIPVATNQVCISLLDRRALGDMSALCAERGVRLLAYGTLGGGFLSERWVDQPEPQAVADWSKMKYRRFIDAAGGWQALQQVLRAAQRIARKHGVSIANVATRWVLEQPAVAAVIVGARLGESEHRGDNRALFGFALDDEDRGWLEEAFAHTTPLPGDCGDEYRKPPFLTASGDLSHHLDALPPVFRATPVAGRDGRLRVDSGSMWEPLAGYSRAVRDGNRILVSGTTATHGSAGVIAPGDAGAQATYILDKIAASLRSAGGTLDDVVRTRVYLTDVNDWEAVSRAHGRVFGEIRPANTLLQVAALVGEGYRVEIEAEAVVRTA
;
A
#
# COMPACT_ATOMS: atom_id res chain seq x y z
N MET A 1 -11.50 -16.58 24.65
CA MET A 1 -10.94 -15.21 24.76
C MET A 1 -10.41 -14.80 23.39
N ILE A 2 -10.51 -13.52 23.03
CA ILE A 2 -9.93 -13.02 21.79
C ILE A 2 -8.41 -12.98 21.97
N GLY A 3 -7.67 -13.54 21.01
CA GLY A 3 -6.20 -13.50 21.00
C GLY A 3 -5.71 -12.06 20.84
N THR A 4 -4.66 -11.68 21.56
CA THR A 4 -4.01 -10.37 21.47
C THR A 4 -2.58 -10.49 20.98
N THR A 5 -2.00 -9.41 20.49
CA THR A 5 -0.60 -9.29 20.08
C THR A 5 -0.07 -7.90 20.35
N GLU A 6 1.21 -7.78 20.63
CA GLU A 6 1.90 -6.50 20.57
C GLU A 6 2.16 -6.14 19.10
N LEU A 7 1.51 -5.07 18.64
CA LEU A 7 1.64 -4.57 17.26
C LEU A 7 2.89 -3.71 17.11
N ALA A 8 3.16 -2.90 18.12
CA ALA A 8 4.33 -2.04 18.22
C ALA A 8 4.62 -1.80 19.73
N PRO A 9 5.81 -1.31 20.11
CA PRO A 9 6.16 -1.08 21.50
C PRO A 9 5.09 -0.28 22.26
N GLY A 10 4.48 -0.90 23.28
CA GLY A 10 3.41 -0.31 24.09
C GLY A 10 2.03 -0.27 23.43
N LEU A 11 1.83 -0.90 22.27
CA LEU A 11 0.54 -1.02 21.60
C LEU A 11 0.13 -2.49 21.46
N THR A 12 -0.61 -2.99 22.45
CA THR A 12 -1.23 -4.33 22.39
C THR A 12 -2.65 -4.23 21.87
N ILE A 13 -2.99 -5.07 20.88
CA ILE A 13 -4.27 -5.06 20.20
C ILE A 13 -4.89 -6.46 20.12
N PRO A 14 -6.22 -6.60 19.96
CA PRO A 14 -6.82 -7.86 19.56
C PRO A 14 -6.33 -8.25 18.14
N ARG A 15 -6.21 -9.56 17.88
CA ARG A 15 -5.78 -10.05 16.56
C ARG A 15 -6.87 -9.97 15.48
N ILE A 16 -8.05 -9.45 15.83
CA ILE A 16 -9.06 -8.94 14.91
C ILE A 16 -9.20 -7.45 15.14
N VAL A 17 -9.02 -6.67 14.08
CA VAL A 17 -9.29 -5.24 14.02
C VAL A 17 -10.62 -5.04 13.28
N THR A 18 -11.51 -4.25 13.86
CA THR A 18 -12.81 -3.94 13.24
C THR A 18 -12.66 -2.89 12.16
N GLY A 19 -12.87 -3.28 10.89
CA GLY A 19 -12.74 -2.38 9.74
C GLY A 19 -14.00 -1.56 9.50
N LEU A 20 -13.85 -0.23 9.40
CA LEU A 20 -14.96 0.72 9.21
C LEU A 20 -15.13 1.17 7.74
N TRP A 21 -14.53 0.46 6.76
CA TRP A 21 -14.77 0.74 5.34
C TRP A 21 -16.26 0.71 4.97
N GLN A 22 -17.02 -0.18 5.62
CA GLN A 22 -18.46 -0.32 5.38
C GLN A 22 -19.26 0.94 5.80
N VAL A 23 -18.72 1.80 6.67
CA VAL A 23 -19.32 3.12 6.97
C VAL A 23 -19.38 3.97 5.70
N ALA A 24 -18.29 4.03 4.91
CA ALA A 24 -18.28 4.72 3.63
C ALA A 24 -19.30 4.15 2.65
N ASP A 25 -19.44 2.81 2.56
CA ASP A 25 -20.43 2.16 1.71
C ASP A 25 -21.86 2.52 2.11
N MET A 26 -22.13 2.59 3.41
CA MET A 26 -23.46 2.92 3.95
C MET A 26 -23.86 4.38 3.67
N GLU A 27 -22.89 5.29 3.56
CA GLU A 27 -23.13 6.72 3.34
C GLU A 27 -23.11 7.16 1.87
N ARG A 28 -22.69 6.28 0.94
CA ARG A 28 -22.48 6.64 -0.48
C ARG A 28 -23.71 7.11 -1.22
N ASP A 29 -24.87 6.59 -0.93
CA ASP A 29 -26.12 6.98 -1.60
C ASP A 29 -26.79 8.21 -0.96
N GLY A 30 -26.01 9.10 -0.34
CA GLY A 30 -26.49 10.28 0.38
C GLY A 30 -27.10 9.96 1.75
N ARG A 31 -26.94 8.73 2.23
CA ARG A 31 -27.29 8.37 3.62
C ARG A 31 -26.27 8.99 4.56
N THR A 32 -26.73 9.45 5.70
CA THR A 32 -25.88 9.85 6.82
C THR A 32 -26.11 8.89 7.97
N LEU A 33 -25.04 8.40 8.58
CA LEU A 33 -25.13 7.63 9.82
C LEU A 33 -25.28 8.60 10.98
N ASP A 34 -26.12 8.23 11.95
CA ASP A 34 -26.13 8.89 13.26
C ASP A 34 -24.86 8.52 14.01
N PRO A 35 -23.92 9.46 14.26
CA PRO A 35 -22.68 9.15 14.94
C PRO A 35 -22.88 8.58 16.36
N VAL A 36 -23.97 8.94 17.01
CA VAL A 36 -24.33 8.49 18.36
C VAL A 36 -24.69 7.00 18.32
N ALA A 37 -25.62 6.61 17.46
CA ALA A 37 -26.03 5.21 17.32
C ALA A 37 -24.88 4.31 16.80
N ALA A 38 -24.06 4.82 15.87
CA ALA A 38 -22.87 4.10 15.39
C ALA A 38 -21.80 3.94 16.48
N ALA A 39 -21.62 4.95 17.35
CA ALA A 39 -20.73 4.86 18.50
C ALA A 39 -21.22 3.84 19.55
N ASP A 40 -22.53 3.69 19.75
CA ASP A 40 -23.11 2.65 20.61
C ASP A 40 -22.81 1.24 20.05
N ALA A 41 -22.87 1.07 18.71
CA ALA A 41 -22.44 -0.16 18.07
C ALA A 41 -20.94 -0.43 18.27
N MET A 42 -20.06 0.59 18.17
CA MET A 42 -18.64 0.45 18.49
C MET A 42 -18.42 0.06 19.96
N ALA A 43 -19.17 0.64 20.90
CA ALA A 43 -19.11 0.28 22.32
C ALA A 43 -19.43 -1.20 22.55
N ALA A 44 -20.40 -1.75 21.83
CA ALA A 44 -20.73 -3.18 21.90
C ALA A 44 -19.59 -4.08 21.40
N TYR A 45 -18.88 -3.69 20.31
CA TYR A 45 -17.66 -4.37 19.86
C TYR A 45 -16.55 -4.32 20.90
N ALA A 46 -16.29 -3.14 21.48
CA ALA A 46 -15.25 -2.95 22.51
C ALA A 46 -15.55 -3.76 23.77
N ALA A 47 -16.82 -3.79 24.23
CA ALA A 47 -17.25 -4.59 25.38
C ALA A 47 -17.02 -6.08 25.17
N ASP A 48 -17.07 -6.54 23.93
CA ASP A 48 -16.78 -7.91 23.53
C ASP A 48 -15.28 -8.18 23.32
N GLY A 49 -14.41 -7.19 23.55
CA GLY A 49 -12.97 -7.30 23.44
C GLY A 49 -12.39 -6.92 22.06
N PHE A 50 -13.21 -6.52 21.09
CA PHE A 50 -12.78 -5.99 19.81
C PHE A 50 -12.50 -4.49 19.94
N THR A 51 -11.39 -4.13 20.59
CA THR A 51 -11.08 -2.75 20.96
C THR A 51 -10.33 -1.97 19.88
N ALA A 52 -9.82 -2.62 18.84
CA ALA A 52 -9.11 -1.94 17.77
C ALA A 52 -10.02 -1.73 16.55
N PHE A 53 -10.02 -0.48 16.02
CA PHE A 53 -10.85 -0.06 14.88
C PHE A 53 -9.97 0.57 13.80
N ASP A 54 -10.16 0.12 12.54
CA ASP A 54 -9.44 0.61 11.38
C ASP A 54 -10.34 1.47 10.49
N MET A 55 -9.87 2.66 10.16
CA MET A 55 -10.60 3.64 9.37
C MET A 55 -9.68 4.43 8.43
N ALA A 56 -10.20 5.43 7.75
CA ALA A 56 -9.44 6.37 6.94
C ALA A 56 -10.10 7.73 6.91
N ASP A 57 -9.34 8.74 6.51
CA ASP A 57 -9.77 10.14 6.35
C ASP A 57 -10.96 10.32 5.38
N HIS A 58 -11.11 9.38 4.44
CA HIS A 58 -12.16 9.36 3.40
C HIS A 58 -13.24 8.29 3.62
N TYR A 59 -13.29 7.61 4.78
CA TYR A 59 -14.34 6.63 5.09
C TYR A 59 -15.59 7.32 5.67
N GLY A 60 -16.16 8.27 4.95
CA GLY A 60 -17.33 9.00 5.41
C GLY A 60 -17.15 9.58 6.80
N SER A 61 -18.08 9.28 7.72
CA SER A 61 -18.06 9.75 9.10
C SER A 61 -17.26 8.88 10.08
N ALA A 62 -16.48 7.88 9.64
CA ALA A 62 -15.83 6.90 10.52
C ALA A 62 -14.94 7.53 11.62
N GLU A 63 -14.13 8.55 11.29
CA GLU A 63 -13.30 9.25 12.29
C GLU A 63 -14.15 10.04 13.29
N VAL A 64 -15.27 10.63 12.85
CA VAL A 64 -16.22 11.38 13.70
C VAL A 64 -16.95 10.43 14.67
N ILE A 65 -17.42 9.27 14.17
CA ILE A 65 -18.03 8.22 14.97
C ILE A 65 -17.06 7.72 16.05
N THR A 66 -15.80 7.52 15.69
CA THR A 66 -14.73 7.12 16.63
C THR A 66 -14.51 8.19 17.70
N GLY A 67 -14.53 9.48 17.31
CA GLY A 67 -14.47 10.60 18.24
C GLY A 67 -15.65 10.63 19.22
N GLU A 68 -16.86 10.30 18.74
CA GLU A 68 -18.06 10.20 19.60
C GLU A 68 -17.95 9.03 20.58
N ALA A 69 -17.47 7.87 20.12
CA ALA A 69 -17.23 6.72 21.00
C ALA A 69 -16.20 7.04 22.10
N ARG A 70 -15.11 7.72 21.77
CA ARG A 70 -14.11 8.19 22.75
C ARG A 70 -14.71 9.15 23.78
N ALA A 71 -15.53 10.11 23.35
CA ALA A 71 -16.18 11.07 24.25
C ALA A 71 -17.12 10.40 25.27
N ARG A 72 -17.61 9.20 24.94
CA ARG A 72 -18.43 8.34 25.81
C ARG A 72 -17.61 7.39 26.67
N GLY A 73 -16.28 7.46 26.63
CA GLY A 73 -15.38 6.62 27.40
C GLY A 73 -15.25 5.18 26.91
N VAL A 74 -15.57 4.90 25.65
CA VAL A 74 -15.35 3.58 25.05
C VAL A 74 -13.84 3.31 24.98
N PRO A 75 -13.34 2.21 25.59
CA PRO A 75 -11.93 1.86 25.50
C PRO A 75 -11.62 1.35 24.08
N LEU A 76 -10.89 2.14 23.31
CA LEU A 76 -10.56 1.78 21.93
C LEU A 76 -9.18 2.26 21.51
N GLN A 77 -8.58 1.50 20.56
CA GLN A 77 -7.43 1.91 19.75
C GLN A 77 -7.94 2.27 18.34
N ALA A 78 -7.57 3.45 17.85
CA ALA A 78 -8.00 3.93 16.55
C ALA A 78 -6.82 3.96 15.55
N PHE A 79 -6.97 3.24 14.46
CA PHE A 79 -6.04 3.21 13.34
C PHE A 79 -6.68 3.95 12.19
N THR A 80 -6.17 5.14 11.88
CA THR A 80 -6.66 5.87 10.71
C THR A 80 -5.65 5.84 9.58
N LYS A 81 -6.12 6.09 8.36
CA LYS A 81 -5.29 6.24 7.18
C LYS A 81 -5.37 7.67 6.69
N TRP A 82 -4.24 8.15 6.18
CA TRP A 82 -4.17 9.37 5.40
C TRP A 82 -3.88 9.02 3.95
N CYS A 83 -4.80 9.40 3.06
CA CYS A 83 -4.80 9.03 1.65
C CYS A 83 -4.83 10.28 0.76
N PRO A 84 -3.78 11.14 0.78
CA PRO A 84 -3.79 12.38 0.01
C PRO A 84 -3.71 12.14 -1.49
N ALA A 85 -4.22 13.09 -2.28
CA ALA A 85 -3.87 13.18 -3.68
C ALA A 85 -2.36 13.47 -3.82
N PRO A 86 -1.66 12.87 -4.81
CA PRO A 86 -0.26 13.18 -5.06
C PRO A 86 -0.06 14.67 -5.37
N ALA A 87 0.71 15.33 -4.53
CA ALA A 87 1.05 16.76 -4.61
C ALA A 87 2.29 17.01 -3.75
N ALA A 88 2.76 18.27 -3.68
CA ALA A 88 3.84 18.66 -2.77
C ALA A 88 3.41 18.41 -1.31
N MET A 89 4.21 17.64 -0.59
CA MET A 89 3.96 17.22 0.79
C MET A 89 4.72 18.12 1.79
N THR A 90 4.30 19.39 1.85
CA THR A 90 4.90 20.33 2.80
C THR A 90 4.53 19.98 4.25
N ARG A 91 5.34 20.47 5.20
CA ARG A 91 5.06 20.34 6.64
C ARG A 91 3.64 20.81 7.01
N ASP A 92 3.20 21.95 6.47
CA ASP A 92 1.88 22.50 6.77
C ASP A 92 0.76 21.60 6.22
N THR A 93 0.93 21.03 5.02
CA THR A 93 -0.02 20.09 4.42
C THR A 93 -0.17 18.83 5.29
N VAL A 94 0.95 18.22 5.67
CA VAL A 94 0.96 16.99 6.48
C VAL A 94 0.40 17.26 7.87
N ARG A 95 0.83 18.36 8.53
CA ARG A 95 0.34 18.74 9.84
C ARG A 95 -1.17 19.01 9.84
N ALA A 96 -1.67 19.75 8.86
CA ALA A 96 -3.11 20.05 8.74
C ALA A 96 -3.96 18.77 8.66
N ALA A 97 -3.50 17.77 7.90
CA ALA A 97 -4.17 16.48 7.78
C ALA A 97 -4.19 15.71 9.13
N VAL A 98 -3.05 15.63 9.80
CA VAL A 98 -2.94 14.96 11.11
C VAL A 98 -3.82 15.67 12.16
N ASP A 99 -3.80 17.00 12.18
CA ASP A 99 -4.63 17.77 13.13
C ASP A 99 -6.13 17.64 12.82
N LEU A 100 -6.51 17.50 11.55
CA LEU A 100 -7.89 17.23 11.16
C LEU A 100 -8.35 15.86 11.69
N ALA A 101 -7.55 14.81 11.48
CA ALA A 101 -7.84 13.47 12.00
C ALA A 101 -7.95 13.46 13.53
N ARG A 102 -7.02 14.13 14.23
CA ARG A 102 -7.04 14.27 15.70
C ARG A 102 -8.32 14.96 16.18
N ARG A 103 -8.73 16.05 15.53
CA ARG A 103 -9.99 16.75 15.86
C ARG A 103 -11.22 15.87 15.65
N ARG A 104 -11.31 15.18 14.50
CA ARG A 104 -12.44 14.28 14.20
C ARG A 104 -12.52 13.13 15.22
N MET A 105 -11.40 12.50 15.53
CA MET A 105 -11.32 11.39 16.49
C MET A 105 -11.29 11.84 17.95
N ARG A 106 -11.32 13.16 18.25
CA ARG A 106 -11.25 13.75 19.60
C ARG A 106 -10.09 13.15 20.42
N THR A 107 -8.89 13.20 19.87
CA THR A 107 -7.68 12.68 20.52
C THR A 107 -6.51 13.63 20.42
N GLU A 108 -5.67 13.68 21.45
CA GLU A 108 -4.41 14.40 21.44
C GLU A 108 -3.32 13.66 20.67
N ARG A 109 -3.42 12.33 20.58
CA ARG A 109 -2.45 11.48 19.90
C ARG A 109 -3.15 10.35 19.16
N ILE A 110 -2.80 10.16 17.88
CA ILE A 110 -3.30 9.05 17.06
C ILE A 110 -2.52 7.78 17.43
N ASP A 111 -3.22 6.66 17.71
CA ASP A 111 -2.59 5.40 18.11
C ASP A 111 -1.73 4.81 16.99
N LEU A 112 -2.28 4.74 15.76
CA LEU A 112 -1.59 4.33 14.54
C LEU A 112 -2.10 5.16 13.37
N LEU A 113 -1.21 5.90 12.69
CA LEU A 113 -1.51 6.56 11.43
C LEU A 113 -0.85 5.79 10.30
N GLN A 114 -1.64 5.37 9.32
CA GLN A 114 -1.24 4.59 8.17
C GLN A 114 -1.25 5.47 6.92
N PHE A 115 -0.10 5.63 6.28
CA PHE A 115 0.01 6.43 5.07
C PHE A 115 -0.27 5.59 3.83
N HIS A 116 -1.15 6.06 2.95
CA HIS A 116 -1.44 5.46 1.67
C HIS A 116 -1.04 6.40 0.54
N TRP A 117 -0.16 5.97 -0.35
CA TRP A 117 0.28 6.72 -1.50
C TRP A 117 -0.12 6.05 -2.80
N TRP A 118 -0.64 6.82 -3.76
CA TRP A 118 -1.28 6.29 -4.96
C TRP A 118 -0.30 5.97 -6.09
N SER A 119 0.74 6.78 -6.27
CA SER A 119 1.70 6.59 -7.36
C SER A 119 3.10 6.96 -6.95
N PHE A 120 4.01 6.02 -7.04
CA PHE A 120 5.43 6.26 -6.76
C PHE A 120 6.14 7.04 -7.88
N GLU A 121 5.52 7.22 -9.06
CA GLU A 121 5.97 8.17 -10.07
C GLU A 121 5.91 9.63 -9.60
N HIS A 122 5.33 9.87 -8.42
CA HIS A 122 5.32 11.13 -7.70
C HIS A 122 6.05 10.93 -6.36
N PRO A 123 7.37 11.19 -6.27
CA PRO A 123 8.21 10.75 -5.15
C PRO A 123 8.03 11.55 -3.84
N GLU A 124 7.07 12.45 -3.75
CA GLU A 124 6.75 13.24 -2.54
C GLU A 124 6.28 12.40 -1.34
N TYR A 125 6.11 11.08 -1.52
CA TYR A 125 5.89 10.18 -0.39
C TYR A 125 7.06 10.18 0.62
N ILE A 126 8.27 10.51 0.17
CA ILE A 126 9.45 10.67 1.04
C ILE A 126 9.24 11.86 1.97
N ASP A 127 8.83 13.02 1.42
CA ASP A 127 8.55 14.22 2.22
C ASP A 127 7.41 14.00 3.19
N ALA A 128 6.32 13.39 2.70
CA ALA A 128 5.18 13.02 3.55
C ALA A 128 5.61 12.18 4.75
N MET A 129 6.38 11.11 4.50
CA MET A 129 6.83 10.21 5.56
C MET A 129 7.85 10.85 6.50
N GLY A 130 8.71 11.73 5.99
CA GLY A 130 9.63 12.53 6.81
C GLY A 130 8.88 13.45 7.78
N GLU A 131 7.87 14.17 7.29
CA GLU A 131 7.04 15.05 8.14
C GLU A 131 6.15 14.26 9.12
N LEU A 132 5.60 13.12 8.71
CA LEU A 132 4.88 12.22 9.62
C LEU A 132 5.80 11.67 10.72
N ALA A 133 7.06 11.34 10.40
CA ALA A 133 8.04 10.91 11.39
C ALA A 133 8.39 12.04 12.38
N ALA A 134 8.46 13.29 11.91
CA ALA A 134 8.61 14.47 12.79
C ALA A 134 7.41 14.64 13.71
N LEU A 135 6.18 14.53 13.20
CA LEU A 135 4.94 14.60 14.01
C LEU A 135 4.83 13.45 15.03
N ARG A 136 5.36 12.26 14.68
CA ARG A 136 5.50 11.17 15.66
C ARG A 136 6.49 11.55 16.77
N ALA A 137 7.62 12.12 16.44
CA ALA A 137 8.60 12.57 17.42
C ALA A 137 8.05 13.69 18.34
N GLU A 138 7.20 14.57 17.81
CA GLU A 138 6.45 15.59 18.56
C GLU A 138 5.33 15.00 19.45
N GLY A 139 4.97 13.74 19.29
CA GLY A 139 3.94 13.06 20.09
C GLY A 139 2.51 13.16 19.56
N ALA A 140 2.30 13.75 18.39
CA ALA A 140 0.97 13.81 17.75
C ALA A 140 0.50 12.44 17.23
N ILE A 141 1.44 11.55 16.91
CA ILE A 141 1.23 10.19 16.43
C ILE A 141 2.05 9.25 17.33
N ALA A 142 1.46 8.14 17.77
CA ALA A 142 2.19 7.13 18.53
C ALA A 142 3.03 6.24 17.61
N HIS A 143 2.40 5.69 16.59
CA HIS A 143 3.04 4.77 15.63
C HIS A 143 2.70 5.14 14.20
N LEU A 144 3.68 4.98 13.30
CA LEU A 144 3.49 5.12 11.85
C LEU A 144 3.32 3.75 11.22
N GLY A 145 2.37 3.66 10.32
CA GLY A 145 2.15 2.53 9.43
C GLY A 145 2.05 2.96 7.99
N LEU A 146 1.98 1.98 7.13
CA LEU A 146 1.74 2.13 5.70
C LEU A 146 0.49 1.37 5.31
N THR A 147 -0.09 1.71 4.18
CA THR A 147 -1.15 0.95 3.52
C THR A 147 -0.78 0.76 2.05
N ASN A 148 -0.78 -0.50 1.60
CA ASN A 148 -0.54 -0.89 0.21
C ASN A 148 0.82 -0.40 -0.36
N PHE A 149 1.84 -0.33 0.49
CA PHE A 149 3.20 -0.18 0.01
C PHE A 149 3.73 -1.55 -0.44
N ASP A 150 4.37 -1.56 -1.60
CA ASP A 150 5.07 -2.73 -2.10
C ASP A 150 6.37 -2.98 -1.33
N THR A 151 6.95 -4.15 -1.53
CA THR A 151 8.16 -4.58 -0.81
C THR A 151 9.35 -3.64 -1.03
N ALA A 152 9.51 -3.12 -2.26
CA ALA A 152 10.65 -2.26 -2.59
C ALA A 152 10.54 -0.88 -1.93
N HIS A 153 9.34 -0.28 -1.93
CA HIS A 153 9.12 1.02 -1.28
C HIS A 153 9.08 0.92 0.24
N LEU A 154 8.59 -0.19 0.80
CA LEU A 154 8.76 -0.46 2.24
C LEU A 154 10.24 -0.54 2.61
N ARG A 155 11.07 -1.32 1.86
CA ARG A 155 12.51 -1.39 2.06
C ARG A 155 13.16 -0.01 1.98
N LEU A 156 12.78 0.78 0.99
CA LEU A 156 13.32 2.13 0.77
C LEU A 156 13.09 3.02 2.01
N LEU A 157 11.86 3.09 2.51
CA LEU A 157 11.53 3.90 3.70
C LEU A 157 12.29 3.42 4.94
N LEU A 158 12.37 2.11 5.16
CA LEU A 158 13.10 1.52 6.29
C LEU A 158 14.60 1.79 6.19
N SER A 159 15.20 1.64 5.00
CA SER A 159 16.62 1.92 4.76
C SER A 159 16.94 3.42 4.83
N HIS A 160 15.93 4.28 4.62
CA HIS A 160 16.03 5.72 4.84
C HIS A 160 15.84 6.13 6.31
N GLY A 161 15.56 5.17 7.20
CA GLY A 161 15.42 5.42 8.64
C GLY A 161 14.03 5.86 9.08
N ILE A 162 13.01 5.75 8.24
CA ILE A 162 11.62 6.04 8.63
C ILE A 162 11.10 4.93 9.57
N PRO A 163 10.58 5.27 10.76
CA PRO A 163 10.17 4.28 11.78
C PRO A 163 8.80 3.69 11.49
N VAL A 164 8.71 2.82 10.49
CA VAL A 164 7.46 2.14 10.09
C VAL A 164 7.22 0.93 11.00
N ALA A 165 6.07 0.91 11.69
CA ALA A 165 5.66 -0.20 12.56
C ALA A 165 4.82 -1.25 11.82
N THR A 166 4.00 -0.84 10.85
CA THR A 166 3.06 -1.73 10.15
C THR A 166 2.98 -1.44 8.66
N ASN A 167 2.64 -2.48 7.86
CA ASN A 167 2.12 -2.29 6.51
C ASN A 167 0.77 -3.02 6.41
N GLN A 168 -0.29 -2.30 6.06
CA GLN A 168 -1.63 -2.86 5.85
C GLN A 168 -1.78 -3.28 4.40
N VAL A 169 -1.95 -4.59 4.13
CA VAL A 169 -1.96 -5.17 2.78
C VAL A 169 -3.07 -6.19 2.62
N CYS A 170 -3.47 -6.46 1.37
CA CYS A 170 -4.40 -7.52 1.07
C CYS A 170 -3.75 -8.89 1.26
N ILE A 171 -4.39 -9.76 2.06
CA ILE A 171 -4.01 -11.17 2.19
C ILE A 171 -5.29 -12.01 2.33
N SER A 172 -5.41 -13.04 1.50
CA SER A 172 -6.53 -13.98 1.56
C SER A 172 -6.13 -15.34 0.98
N LEU A 173 -7.02 -16.30 1.01
CA LEU A 173 -6.81 -17.59 0.32
C LEU A 173 -6.57 -17.45 -1.20
N LEU A 174 -6.94 -16.31 -1.79
CA LEU A 174 -6.72 -16.00 -3.21
C LEU A 174 -5.49 -15.10 -3.42
N ASP A 175 -5.26 -14.14 -2.53
CA ASP A 175 -4.14 -13.20 -2.62
C ASP A 175 -3.04 -13.58 -1.62
N ARG A 176 -1.98 -14.16 -2.14
CA ARG A 176 -0.83 -14.63 -1.36
C ARG A 176 0.45 -13.84 -1.63
N ARG A 177 0.37 -12.70 -2.37
CA ARG A 177 1.55 -11.89 -2.75
C ARG A 177 2.40 -11.45 -1.55
N ALA A 178 1.76 -11.15 -0.42
CA ALA A 178 2.47 -10.73 0.80
C ALA A 178 3.28 -11.84 1.49
N LEU A 179 3.12 -13.11 1.13
CA LEU A 179 3.70 -14.25 1.86
C LEU A 179 5.14 -14.59 1.45
N GLY A 180 5.68 -13.92 0.44
CA GLY A 180 7.05 -14.04 0.00
C GLY A 180 7.97 -12.96 0.58
N ASP A 181 8.54 -12.16 -0.32
CA ASP A 181 9.53 -11.12 -0.01
C ASP A 181 9.03 -10.07 0.99
N MET A 182 7.74 -9.72 0.93
CA MET A 182 7.13 -8.79 1.90
C MET A 182 7.21 -9.34 3.33
N SER A 183 6.76 -10.58 3.56
CA SER A 183 6.83 -11.20 4.89
C SER A 183 8.26 -11.37 5.38
N ALA A 184 9.19 -11.72 4.49
CA ALA A 184 10.60 -11.86 4.82
C ALA A 184 11.20 -10.51 5.26
N LEU A 185 10.97 -9.45 4.50
CA LEU A 185 11.40 -8.09 4.85
C LEU A 185 10.78 -7.62 6.17
N CYS A 186 9.49 -7.88 6.38
CA CYS A 186 8.80 -7.52 7.62
C CYS A 186 9.41 -8.24 8.83
N ALA A 187 9.71 -9.54 8.71
CA ALA A 187 10.37 -10.32 9.76
C ALA A 187 11.77 -9.80 10.06
N GLU A 188 12.58 -9.49 9.02
CA GLU A 188 13.92 -8.92 9.15
C GLU A 188 13.91 -7.57 9.88
N ARG A 189 12.96 -6.71 9.56
CA ARG A 189 12.94 -5.30 10.00
C ARG A 189 12.00 -5.04 11.17
N GLY A 190 11.31 -6.05 11.71
CA GLY A 190 10.38 -5.91 12.82
C GLY A 190 9.07 -5.18 12.45
N VAL A 191 8.71 -5.12 11.16
CA VAL A 191 7.43 -4.57 10.70
C VAL A 191 6.34 -5.63 10.81
N ARG A 192 5.13 -5.23 11.17
CA ARG A 192 3.98 -6.14 11.30
C ARG A 192 2.98 -5.92 10.18
N LEU A 193 2.43 -7.01 9.66
CA LEU A 193 1.37 -6.93 8.65
C LEU A 193 -0.01 -6.86 9.32
N LEU A 194 -0.83 -5.93 8.84
CA LEU A 194 -2.27 -5.88 9.09
C LEU A 194 -2.97 -6.35 7.81
N ALA A 195 -3.64 -7.50 7.86
CA ALA A 195 -4.20 -8.11 6.68
C ALA A 195 -5.67 -7.71 6.48
N TYR A 196 -5.99 -7.03 5.38
CA TYR A 196 -7.36 -6.80 4.94
C TYR A 196 -7.74 -7.74 3.80
N GLY A 197 -9.03 -7.78 3.45
CA GLY A 197 -9.51 -8.57 2.33
C GLY A 197 -9.58 -10.08 2.57
N THR A 198 -9.41 -10.52 3.81
CA THR A 198 -9.38 -11.94 4.21
C THR A 198 -10.60 -12.74 3.77
N LEU A 199 -11.75 -12.08 3.65
CA LEU A 199 -13.03 -12.66 3.24
C LEU A 199 -13.35 -12.48 1.75
N GLY A 200 -12.43 -11.88 0.97
CA GLY A 200 -12.65 -11.64 -0.45
C GLY A 200 -13.94 -10.84 -0.73
N GLY A 201 -14.25 -9.80 0.06
CA GLY A 201 -15.51 -9.05 -0.06
C GLY A 201 -16.76 -9.86 0.26
N GLY A 202 -16.62 -10.97 1.00
CA GLY A 202 -17.70 -11.89 1.34
C GLY A 202 -17.89 -13.03 0.32
N PHE A 203 -16.99 -13.19 -0.65
CA PHE A 203 -16.98 -14.35 -1.52
C PHE A 203 -16.47 -15.61 -0.82
N LEU A 204 -15.63 -15.50 0.21
CA LEU A 204 -15.16 -16.62 1.02
C LEU A 204 -16.18 -16.91 2.14
N SER A 205 -17.33 -17.49 1.76
CA SER A 205 -18.41 -17.87 2.67
C SER A 205 -19.25 -19.00 2.09
N GLU A 206 -20.02 -19.68 2.93
CA GLU A 206 -20.91 -20.81 2.59
C GLU A 206 -21.91 -20.44 1.50
N ARG A 207 -22.32 -19.20 1.44
CA ARG A 207 -23.29 -18.67 0.48
C ARG A 207 -22.88 -18.92 -0.97
N TRP A 208 -21.58 -19.02 -1.26
CA TRP A 208 -21.05 -19.12 -2.61
C TRP A 208 -20.60 -20.52 -3.01
N VAL A 209 -20.61 -21.47 -2.08
CA VAL A 209 -20.21 -22.85 -2.37
C VAL A 209 -21.19 -23.45 -3.38
N ASP A 210 -20.66 -23.99 -4.47
CA ASP A 210 -21.38 -24.62 -5.57
C ASP A 210 -22.46 -23.73 -6.23
N GLN A 211 -22.37 -22.40 -6.02
CA GLN A 211 -23.25 -21.46 -6.70
C GLN A 211 -22.70 -21.06 -8.07
N PRO A 212 -23.59 -20.76 -9.02
CA PRO A 212 -23.16 -20.19 -10.28
C PRO A 212 -22.51 -18.82 -10.07
N GLU A 213 -21.67 -18.45 -11.01
CA GLU A 213 -21.04 -17.15 -11.04
C GLU A 213 -22.09 -16.02 -11.13
N PRO A 214 -22.05 -15.01 -10.26
CA PRO A 214 -23.01 -13.91 -10.28
C PRO A 214 -22.80 -13.06 -11.54
N GLN A 215 -23.90 -12.79 -12.27
CA GLN A 215 -23.87 -11.97 -13.48
C GLN A 215 -23.54 -10.49 -13.20
N ALA A 216 -23.94 -9.99 -12.04
CA ALA A 216 -23.67 -8.64 -11.59
C ALA A 216 -23.41 -8.61 -10.08
N VAL A 217 -22.57 -7.70 -9.66
CA VAL A 217 -22.31 -7.36 -8.26
C VAL A 217 -22.42 -5.85 -8.10
N ALA A 218 -23.27 -5.39 -7.19
CA ALA A 218 -23.50 -3.95 -6.95
C ALA A 218 -22.67 -3.39 -5.78
N ASP A 219 -22.18 -4.25 -4.91
CA ASP A 219 -21.38 -3.88 -3.75
C ASP A 219 -19.93 -3.57 -4.16
N TRP A 220 -19.42 -2.44 -3.76
CA TRP A 220 -18.05 -1.98 -4.11
C TRP A 220 -16.96 -2.95 -3.70
N SER A 221 -17.08 -3.54 -2.51
CA SER A 221 -16.13 -4.57 -2.06
C SER A 221 -16.16 -5.78 -2.99
N LYS A 222 -17.35 -6.25 -3.37
CA LYS A 222 -17.47 -7.40 -4.28
C LYS A 222 -16.96 -7.08 -5.68
N MET A 223 -17.19 -5.87 -6.21
CA MET A 223 -16.65 -5.46 -7.51
C MET A 223 -15.13 -5.50 -7.51
N LYS A 224 -14.48 -5.05 -6.43
CA LYS A 224 -13.03 -5.14 -6.25
C LYS A 224 -12.57 -6.60 -6.26
N TYR A 225 -13.08 -7.42 -5.36
CA TYR A 225 -12.61 -8.80 -5.19
C TYR A 225 -13.01 -9.74 -6.32
N ARG A 226 -14.00 -9.37 -7.12
CA ARG A 226 -14.29 -10.08 -8.36
C ARG A 226 -13.10 -10.08 -9.31
N ARG A 227 -12.41 -8.95 -9.47
CA ARG A 227 -11.19 -8.84 -10.29
C ARG A 227 -10.06 -9.72 -9.76
N PHE A 228 -9.95 -9.89 -8.44
CA PHE A 228 -9.00 -10.83 -7.83
C PHE A 228 -9.36 -12.28 -8.16
N ILE A 229 -10.64 -12.63 -8.11
CA ILE A 229 -11.12 -13.97 -8.50
C ILE A 229 -10.78 -14.24 -9.96
N ASP A 230 -11.07 -13.30 -10.86
CA ASP A 230 -10.78 -13.42 -12.29
C ASP A 230 -9.27 -13.63 -12.53
N ALA A 231 -8.42 -12.84 -11.89
CA ALA A 231 -6.96 -12.96 -11.99
C ALA A 231 -6.41 -14.24 -11.34
N ALA A 232 -7.07 -14.76 -10.30
CA ALA A 232 -6.69 -16.02 -9.64
C ALA A 232 -7.13 -17.29 -10.40
N GLY A 233 -7.67 -17.17 -11.60
CA GLY A 233 -8.13 -18.31 -12.42
C GLY A 233 -9.65 -18.42 -12.55
N GLY A 234 -10.38 -17.38 -12.14
CA GLY A 234 -11.84 -17.26 -12.32
C GLY A 234 -12.67 -18.01 -11.29
N TRP A 235 -13.96 -18.08 -11.60
CA TRP A 235 -14.96 -18.62 -10.68
C TRP A 235 -14.74 -20.09 -10.30
N GLN A 236 -14.24 -20.91 -11.23
CA GLN A 236 -13.97 -22.33 -10.97
C GLN A 236 -12.82 -22.52 -9.98
N ALA A 237 -11.77 -21.70 -10.08
CA ALA A 237 -10.66 -21.70 -9.12
C ALA A 237 -11.15 -21.29 -7.71
N LEU A 238 -12.00 -20.27 -7.61
CA LEU A 238 -12.65 -19.90 -6.35
C LEU A 238 -13.45 -21.08 -5.76
N GLN A 239 -14.21 -21.83 -6.59
CA GLN A 239 -14.98 -22.96 -6.12
C GLN A 239 -14.12 -24.09 -5.51
N GLN A 240 -12.91 -24.33 -6.04
CA GLN A 240 -11.98 -25.28 -5.42
C GLN A 240 -11.54 -24.81 -4.03
N VAL A 241 -11.19 -23.53 -3.91
CA VAL A 241 -10.82 -22.94 -2.60
C VAL A 241 -11.99 -22.99 -1.61
N LEU A 242 -13.21 -22.68 -2.06
CA LEU A 242 -14.42 -22.75 -1.22
C LEU A 242 -14.72 -24.15 -0.71
N ARG A 243 -14.60 -25.18 -1.57
CA ARG A 243 -14.83 -26.58 -1.18
C ARG A 243 -13.79 -27.04 -0.16
N ALA A 244 -12.51 -26.70 -0.34
CA ALA A 244 -11.46 -27.01 0.64
C ALA A 244 -11.75 -26.30 1.99
N ALA A 245 -12.03 -25.01 1.96
CA ALA A 245 -12.39 -24.26 3.17
C ALA A 245 -13.66 -24.80 3.84
N GLN A 246 -14.68 -25.25 3.08
CA GLN A 246 -15.89 -25.86 3.63
C GLN A 246 -15.58 -27.20 4.32
N ARG A 247 -14.69 -28.01 3.74
CA ARG A 247 -14.27 -29.28 4.36
C ARG A 247 -13.63 -29.04 5.72
N ILE A 248 -12.73 -28.05 5.82
CA ILE A 248 -12.09 -27.64 7.06
C ILE A 248 -13.13 -27.06 8.03
N ALA A 249 -14.03 -26.21 7.56
CA ALA A 249 -15.09 -25.61 8.37
C ALA A 249 -15.96 -26.67 9.05
N ARG A 250 -16.35 -27.70 8.29
CA ARG A 250 -17.12 -28.85 8.83
C ARG A 250 -16.34 -29.65 9.86
N LYS A 251 -15.05 -29.89 9.64
CA LYS A 251 -14.17 -30.62 10.56
C LYS A 251 -14.09 -29.92 11.92
N HIS A 252 -13.96 -28.60 11.92
CA HIS A 252 -13.79 -27.79 13.13
C HIS A 252 -15.09 -27.21 13.70
N GLY A 253 -16.23 -27.36 13.01
CA GLY A 253 -17.51 -26.80 13.44
C GLY A 253 -17.55 -25.27 13.40
N VAL A 254 -16.87 -24.66 12.41
CA VAL A 254 -16.76 -23.20 12.23
C VAL A 254 -17.24 -22.78 10.83
N SER A 255 -17.26 -21.48 10.54
CA SER A 255 -17.60 -20.95 9.22
C SER A 255 -16.39 -20.98 8.24
N ILE A 256 -16.67 -20.96 6.93
CA ILE A 256 -15.64 -20.74 5.88
C ILE A 256 -14.90 -19.41 6.15
N ALA A 257 -15.61 -18.38 6.58
CA ALA A 257 -15.03 -17.10 6.95
C ALA A 257 -13.99 -17.25 8.07
N ASN A 258 -14.26 -18.07 9.07
CA ASN A 258 -13.33 -18.38 10.14
C ASN A 258 -12.09 -19.14 9.63
N VAL A 259 -12.26 -20.11 8.73
CA VAL A 259 -11.14 -20.84 8.12
C VAL A 259 -10.25 -19.89 7.34
N ALA A 260 -10.83 -19.06 6.45
CA ALA A 260 -10.09 -18.09 5.64
C ALA A 260 -9.32 -17.10 6.52
N THR A 261 -9.97 -16.56 7.55
CA THR A 261 -9.36 -15.61 8.47
C THR A 261 -8.29 -16.26 9.35
N ARG A 262 -8.52 -17.49 9.82
CA ARG A 262 -7.55 -18.25 10.61
C ARG A 262 -6.28 -18.54 9.83
N TRP A 263 -6.42 -18.98 8.59
CA TRP A 263 -5.29 -19.22 7.71
C TRP A 263 -4.42 -17.97 7.56
N VAL A 264 -5.02 -16.80 7.34
CA VAL A 264 -4.29 -15.53 7.25
C VAL A 264 -3.59 -15.19 8.57
N LEU A 265 -4.25 -15.37 9.72
CA LEU A 265 -3.65 -15.09 11.03
C LEU A 265 -2.46 -15.99 11.37
N GLU A 266 -2.35 -17.15 10.75
CA GLU A 266 -1.24 -18.08 10.97
C GLU A 266 -0.04 -17.81 10.04
N GLN A 267 -0.16 -16.81 9.14
CA GLN A 267 0.95 -16.48 8.24
C GLN A 267 2.05 -15.69 8.95
N PRO A 268 3.32 -15.86 8.55
CA PRO A 268 4.45 -15.08 9.09
C PRO A 268 4.20 -13.57 8.96
N ALA A 269 4.69 -12.81 9.92
CA ALA A 269 4.58 -11.35 10.03
C ALA A 269 3.15 -10.79 10.23
N VAL A 270 2.07 -11.58 10.04
CA VAL A 270 0.69 -11.11 10.24
C VAL A 270 0.41 -10.97 11.73
N ALA A 271 0.21 -9.71 12.17
CA ALA A 271 -0.17 -9.40 13.54
C ALA A 271 -1.67 -9.57 13.77
N ALA A 272 -2.47 -9.01 12.87
CA ALA A 272 -3.92 -9.02 12.97
C ALA A 272 -4.58 -8.98 11.60
N VAL A 273 -5.85 -9.38 11.55
CA VAL A 273 -6.73 -9.27 10.38
C VAL A 273 -7.74 -8.16 10.58
N ILE A 274 -8.10 -7.50 9.48
CA ILE A 274 -9.14 -6.47 9.47
C ILE A 274 -10.42 -7.09 8.91
N VAL A 275 -11.44 -7.17 9.75
CA VAL A 275 -12.77 -7.69 9.39
C VAL A 275 -13.76 -6.54 9.38
N GLY A 276 -14.43 -6.34 8.24
CA GLY A 276 -15.39 -5.26 8.04
C GLY A 276 -16.62 -5.40 8.92
N ALA A 277 -17.13 -4.28 9.43
CA ALA A 277 -18.35 -4.20 10.23
C ALA A 277 -19.31 -3.17 9.65
N ARG A 278 -20.60 -3.53 9.54
CA ARG A 278 -21.71 -2.62 9.27
C ARG A 278 -22.34 -2.22 10.60
N LEU A 279 -21.86 -1.14 11.19
CA LEU A 279 -22.27 -0.69 12.51
C LEU A 279 -23.78 -0.50 12.59
N GLY A 280 -24.43 -1.29 13.49
CA GLY A 280 -25.87 -1.22 13.71
C GLY A 280 -26.75 -1.95 12.70
N GLU A 281 -26.19 -2.45 11.57
CA GLU A 281 -26.97 -3.17 10.52
C GLU A 281 -26.78 -4.69 10.58
N SER A 282 -25.58 -5.17 10.86
CA SER A 282 -25.29 -6.60 10.96
C SER A 282 -24.26 -6.89 12.03
N GLU A 283 -24.36 -8.09 12.61
CA GLU A 283 -23.59 -8.48 13.79
C GLU A 283 -22.85 -9.80 13.55
N HIS A 284 -21.52 -9.77 13.65
CA HIS A 284 -20.67 -10.94 13.41
C HIS A 284 -19.69 -11.22 14.57
N ARG A 285 -19.84 -10.54 15.73
CA ARG A 285 -18.92 -10.68 16.88
C ARG A 285 -18.85 -12.10 17.41
N GLY A 286 -19.97 -12.81 17.44
CA GLY A 286 -20.03 -14.23 17.85
C GLY A 286 -19.21 -15.12 16.94
N ASP A 287 -19.38 -15.00 15.61
CA ASP A 287 -18.62 -15.76 14.62
C ASP A 287 -17.14 -15.40 14.65
N ASN A 288 -16.81 -14.13 14.76
CA ASN A 288 -15.42 -13.66 14.89
C ASN A 288 -14.70 -14.22 16.14
N ARG A 289 -15.41 -14.51 17.23
CA ARG A 289 -14.83 -15.18 18.41
C ARG A 289 -14.50 -16.64 18.16
N ALA A 290 -15.28 -17.35 17.33
CA ALA A 290 -15.05 -18.75 17.02
C ALA A 290 -13.70 -18.98 16.34
N LEU A 291 -13.15 -17.95 15.66
CA LEU A 291 -11.82 -17.95 15.08
C LEU A 291 -10.70 -18.37 16.06
N PHE A 292 -10.85 -18.06 17.34
CA PHE A 292 -9.84 -18.36 18.37
C PHE A 292 -10.05 -19.73 19.06
N GLY A 293 -11.08 -20.46 18.67
CA GLY A 293 -11.42 -21.78 19.22
C GLY A 293 -10.74 -22.95 18.53
N PHE A 294 -10.05 -22.74 17.39
CA PHE A 294 -9.38 -23.79 16.64
C PHE A 294 -8.06 -23.31 16.03
N ALA A 295 -7.29 -24.24 15.51
CA ALA A 295 -6.08 -23.99 14.73
C ALA A 295 -6.08 -24.95 13.53
N LEU A 296 -5.45 -24.54 12.43
CA LEU A 296 -5.31 -25.41 11.27
C LEU A 296 -4.20 -26.45 11.54
N ASP A 297 -4.50 -27.72 11.26
CA ASP A 297 -3.51 -28.79 11.30
C ASP A 297 -2.89 -29.05 9.92
N ASP A 298 -1.98 -30.04 9.82
CA ASP A 298 -1.30 -30.36 8.57
C ASP A 298 -2.26 -30.89 7.48
N GLU A 299 -3.31 -31.62 7.88
CA GLU A 299 -4.35 -32.08 6.94
C GLU A 299 -5.13 -30.91 6.34
N ASP A 300 -5.51 -29.95 7.18
CA ASP A 300 -6.21 -28.72 6.75
C ASP A 300 -5.36 -27.92 5.75
N ARG A 301 -4.06 -27.75 6.05
CA ARG A 301 -3.11 -27.08 5.17
C ARG A 301 -2.94 -27.84 3.86
N GLY A 302 -2.88 -29.18 3.90
CA GLY A 302 -2.82 -30.03 2.71
C GLY A 302 -4.03 -29.81 1.78
N TRP A 303 -5.24 -29.75 2.32
CA TRP A 303 -6.44 -29.47 1.50
C TRP A 303 -6.44 -28.07 0.88
N LEU A 304 -5.90 -27.07 1.58
CA LEU A 304 -5.75 -25.73 1.02
C LEU A 304 -4.68 -25.71 -0.08
N GLU A 305 -3.54 -26.38 0.11
CA GLU A 305 -2.48 -26.45 -0.91
C GLU A 305 -2.95 -27.15 -2.18
N GLU A 306 -3.71 -28.25 -2.05
CA GLU A 306 -4.36 -28.90 -3.20
C GLU A 306 -5.28 -27.91 -3.95
N ALA A 307 -6.08 -27.12 -3.22
CA ALA A 307 -6.95 -26.13 -3.82
C ALA A 307 -6.16 -24.99 -4.48
N PHE A 308 -5.05 -24.56 -3.88
CA PHE A 308 -4.19 -23.51 -4.43
C PHE A 308 -3.51 -23.91 -5.74
N ALA A 309 -3.27 -25.21 -5.95
CA ALA A 309 -2.75 -25.72 -7.23
C ALA A 309 -3.70 -25.45 -8.41
N HIS A 310 -4.99 -25.19 -8.15
CA HIS A 310 -5.99 -24.80 -9.15
C HIS A 310 -6.12 -23.27 -9.33
N THR A 311 -5.36 -22.48 -8.60
CA THR A 311 -5.36 -21.02 -8.70
C THR A 311 -4.11 -20.52 -9.44
N THR A 312 -4.26 -19.42 -10.16
CA THR A 312 -3.12 -18.67 -10.69
C THR A 312 -2.63 -17.68 -9.64
N PRO A 313 -1.33 -17.63 -9.33
CA PRO A 313 -0.78 -16.57 -8.48
C PRO A 313 -1.13 -15.20 -9.03
N LEU A 314 -1.59 -14.30 -8.17
CA LEU A 314 -1.87 -12.92 -8.58
C LEU A 314 -0.57 -12.23 -8.98
N PRO A 315 -0.57 -11.49 -10.11
CA PRO A 315 0.62 -10.80 -10.58
C PRO A 315 0.96 -9.58 -9.71
N GLY A 316 2.21 -9.16 -9.74
CA GLY A 316 2.71 -7.97 -9.06
C GLY A 316 3.02 -8.16 -7.58
N ASP A 317 3.15 -7.05 -6.88
CA ASP A 317 3.41 -6.96 -5.44
C ASP A 317 2.20 -6.35 -4.70
N CYS A 318 2.26 -6.28 -3.39
CA CYS A 318 1.23 -5.63 -2.56
C CYS A 318 1.00 -4.18 -3.02
N GLY A 319 -0.25 -3.78 -3.15
CA GLY A 319 -0.63 -2.44 -3.59
C GLY A 319 -0.65 -2.21 -5.10
N ASP A 320 -0.13 -3.14 -5.92
CA ASP A 320 -0.21 -3.03 -7.38
C ASP A 320 -1.66 -3.01 -7.86
N GLU A 321 -2.60 -3.59 -7.10
CA GLU A 321 -4.04 -3.50 -7.36
C GLU A 321 -4.59 -2.07 -7.41
N TYR A 322 -3.85 -1.10 -6.91
CA TYR A 322 -4.22 0.32 -6.96
C TYR A 322 -3.44 1.10 -8.02
N ARG A 323 -2.39 0.53 -8.61
CA ARG A 323 -1.42 1.24 -9.44
C ARG A 323 -1.25 0.67 -10.84
N LYS A 324 -1.50 -0.62 -11.04
CA LYS A 324 -1.14 -1.33 -12.27
C LYS A 324 -2.27 -2.23 -12.80
N PRO A 325 -2.45 -2.31 -14.13
CA PRO A 325 -3.24 -3.37 -14.72
C PRO A 325 -2.76 -4.77 -14.26
N PRO A 326 -3.63 -5.78 -14.27
CA PRO A 326 -5.02 -5.76 -14.73
C PRO A 326 -6.02 -5.25 -13.71
N PHE A 327 -5.57 -4.95 -12.49
CA PHE A 327 -6.50 -4.69 -11.40
C PHE A 327 -7.11 -3.31 -11.48
N LEU A 328 -6.32 -2.25 -11.39
CA LEU A 328 -6.77 -0.86 -11.25
C LEU A 328 -8.11 -0.78 -10.55
N THR A 329 -8.11 -1.30 -9.33
CA THR A 329 -9.35 -1.74 -8.73
C THR A 329 -10.08 -0.68 -8.01
N ALA A 330 -9.53 0.40 -7.87
CA ALA A 330 -9.98 1.35 -6.89
C ALA A 330 -11.42 1.86 -7.11
N SER A 331 -12.31 0.99 -7.56
CA SER A 331 -13.73 1.32 -7.61
C SER A 331 -14.20 1.77 -6.23
N GLY A 332 -14.59 3.02 -6.14
CA GLY A 332 -15.17 3.65 -4.98
C GLY A 332 -14.19 4.18 -3.96
N ASP A 333 -12.92 4.05 -4.18
CA ASP A 333 -11.90 4.76 -3.46
C ASP A 333 -11.26 5.85 -4.36
N LEU A 334 -10.14 6.39 -3.96
CA LEU A 334 -9.56 7.60 -4.54
C LEU A 334 -8.73 7.37 -5.82
N SER A 335 -9.01 6.36 -6.63
CA SER A 335 -8.26 6.03 -7.86
C SER A 335 -8.20 7.15 -8.89
N HIS A 336 -9.18 8.05 -8.87
CA HIS A 336 -9.15 9.24 -9.70
C HIS A 336 -7.92 10.13 -9.44
N HIS A 337 -7.21 9.91 -8.33
CA HIS A 337 -5.91 10.54 -8.09
C HIS A 337 -4.84 10.12 -9.10
N LEU A 338 -5.03 8.99 -9.80
CA LEU A 338 -4.13 8.53 -10.86
C LEU A 338 -4.44 9.17 -12.22
N ASP A 339 -5.67 9.66 -12.44
CA ASP A 339 -6.13 10.17 -13.74
C ASP A 339 -5.38 11.44 -14.15
N ALA A 340 -4.94 12.24 -13.19
CA ALA A 340 -4.26 13.51 -13.42
C ALA A 340 -3.15 13.75 -12.40
N LEU A 341 -2.09 12.92 -12.44
CA LEU A 341 -0.90 13.16 -11.62
C LEU A 341 -0.26 14.50 -12.00
N PRO A 342 -0.10 15.43 -11.06
CA PRO A 342 0.57 16.70 -11.36
C PRO A 342 2.05 16.46 -11.70
N PRO A 343 2.67 17.31 -12.54
CA PRO A 343 4.10 17.23 -12.77
C PRO A 343 4.85 17.55 -11.46
N VAL A 344 5.85 16.74 -11.13
CA VAL A 344 6.69 16.92 -9.94
C VAL A 344 7.71 18.03 -10.19
N PHE A 345 8.34 18.00 -11.36
CA PHE A 345 9.42 18.90 -11.70
C PHE A 345 8.96 19.99 -12.66
N ARG A 346 9.66 21.13 -12.59
CA ARG A 346 9.35 22.27 -13.45
C ARG A 346 9.85 22.02 -14.87
N ALA A 347 8.95 21.99 -15.85
CA ALA A 347 9.29 22.00 -17.27
C ALA A 347 9.24 23.44 -17.84
N THR A 348 10.30 23.85 -18.55
CA THR A 348 10.43 25.18 -19.12
C THR A 348 10.79 25.10 -20.60
N PRO A 349 10.00 25.73 -21.51
CA PRO A 349 10.37 25.84 -22.93
C PRO A 349 11.70 26.60 -23.11
N VAL A 350 12.50 26.16 -24.09
CA VAL A 350 13.76 26.83 -24.43
C VAL A 350 13.51 27.89 -25.51
N ALA A 351 13.78 29.15 -25.17
CA ALA A 351 13.58 30.25 -26.11
C ALA A 351 14.35 30.06 -27.42
N GLY A 352 13.69 30.27 -28.57
CA GLY A 352 14.27 30.11 -29.89
C GLY A 352 14.50 28.65 -30.33
N ARG A 353 13.95 27.68 -29.61
CA ARG A 353 14.03 26.25 -29.94
C ARG A 353 12.67 25.58 -29.80
N ASP A 354 11.88 25.61 -30.86
CA ASP A 354 10.55 25.01 -30.88
C ASP A 354 10.62 23.51 -30.58
N GLY A 355 9.72 23.05 -29.70
CA GLY A 355 9.65 21.65 -29.28
C GLY A 355 10.72 21.23 -28.26
N ARG A 356 11.59 22.15 -27.79
CA ARG A 356 12.59 21.85 -26.77
C ARG A 356 12.16 22.31 -25.39
N LEU A 357 12.20 21.39 -24.42
CA LEU A 357 11.91 21.66 -22.99
C LEU A 357 13.12 21.30 -22.14
N ARG A 358 13.30 22.01 -21.03
CA ARG A 358 14.18 21.63 -19.93
C ARG A 358 13.34 21.31 -18.72
N VAL A 359 13.70 20.27 -18.00
CA VAL A 359 13.09 19.86 -16.73
C VAL A 359 14.14 20.05 -15.65
N ASP A 360 13.82 20.81 -14.61
CA ASP A 360 14.70 21.12 -13.49
C ASP A 360 14.09 20.55 -12.20
N SER A 361 14.87 19.76 -11.43
CA SER A 361 14.42 19.13 -10.17
C SER A 361 14.67 19.97 -8.93
N GLY A 362 15.38 21.10 -9.07
CA GLY A 362 15.78 21.94 -7.94
C GLY A 362 17.02 21.44 -7.19
N SER A 363 17.72 20.43 -7.74
CA SER A 363 19.01 20.00 -7.18
C SER A 363 20.07 21.10 -7.30
N MET A 364 20.91 21.25 -6.28
CA MET A 364 22.03 22.19 -6.30
C MET A 364 23.05 21.96 -7.45
N TRP A 365 23.12 20.74 -7.95
CA TRP A 365 24.04 20.34 -9.00
C TRP A 365 23.68 20.89 -10.37
N GLU A 366 22.38 21.09 -10.64
CA GLU A 366 21.88 21.56 -11.95
C GLU A 366 22.44 22.95 -12.33
N PRO A 367 22.29 23.99 -11.51
CA PRO A 367 22.85 25.29 -11.82
C PRO A 367 24.39 25.33 -11.72
N LEU A 368 24.97 24.54 -10.81
CA LEU A 368 26.43 24.49 -10.61
C LEU A 368 27.14 23.93 -11.86
N ALA A 369 26.66 22.85 -12.42
CA ALA A 369 27.26 22.18 -13.57
C ALA A 369 26.62 22.55 -14.92
N GLY A 370 25.57 23.38 -14.92
CA GLY A 370 24.92 23.87 -16.14
C GLY A 370 24.16 22.81 -16.91
N TYR A 371 23.49 21.89 -16.21
CA TYR A 371 22.64 20.85 -16.83
C TYR A 371 21.21 20.89 -16.31
N SER A 372 20.29 20.16 -16.95
CA SER A 372 18.90 19.97 -16.52
C SER A 372 18.66 18.51 -16.17
N ARG A 373 17.68 18.25 -15.29
CA ARG A 373 17.29 16.89 -14.91
C ARG A 373 16.86 16.05 -16.11
N ALA A 374 16.13 16.67 -17.03
CA ALA A 374 15.83 16.08 -18.33
C ALA A 374 15.74 17.16 -19.41
N VAL A 375 15.97 16.75 -20.64
CA VAL A 375 15.78 17.58 -21.84
C VAL A 375 14.88 16.82 -22.80
N ARG A 376 13.79 17.46 -23.24
CA ARG A 376 13.02 16.99 -24.40
C ARG A 376 13.42 17.79 -25.62
N ASP A 377 13.62 17.12 -26.74
CA ASP A 377 13.88 17.72 -28.06
C ASP A 377 13.03 16.96 -29.10
N GLY A 378 11.94 17.58 -29.52
CA GLY A 378 10.93 16.93 -30.36
C GLY A 378 10.27 15.76 -29.64
N ASN A 379 10.44 14.55 -30.17
CA ASN A 379 9.91 13.32 -29.57
C ASN A 379 10.91 12.57 -28.67
N ARG A 380 12.15 13.06 -28.53
CA ARG A 380 13.16 12.42 -27.68
C ARG A 380 13.21 13.09 -26.31
N ILE A 381 13.32 12.29 -25.25
CA ILE A 381 13.58 12.75 -23.89
C ILE A 381 14.86 12.09 -23.40
N LEU A 382 15.77 12.90 -22.92
CA LEU A 382 17.04 12.48 -22.32
C LEU A 382 16.97 12.82 -20.83
N VAL A 383 17.03 11.82 -19.98
CA VAL A 383 17.10 11.99 -18.51
C VAL A 383 18.55 11.85 -18.12
N SER A 384 19.11 12.89 -17.51
CA SER A 384 20.50 12.93 -17.05
C SER A 384 20.77 11.88 -15.98
N GLY A 385 22.03 11.53 -15.75
CA GLY A 385 22.45 10.68 -14.64
C GLY A 385 21.72 11.08 -13.35
N THR A 386 21.04 10.13 -12.76
CA THR A 386 20.15 10.32 -11.62
C THR A 386 20.64 9.48 -10.47
N THR A 387 21.07 10.12 -9.39
CA THR A 387 21.39 9.51 -8.11
C THR A 387 20.19 9.61 -7.16
N ALA A 388 20.26 8.89 -6.04
CA ALA A 388 19.23 8.94 -4.99
C ALA A 388 19.30 10.25 -4.17
N THR A 389 19.45 11.40 -4.86
CA THR A 389 19.42 12.73 -4.27
C THR A 389 17.99 13.19 -4.09
N HIS A 390 17.62 13.62 -2.89
CA HIS A 390 16.32 14.21 -2.56
C HIS A 390 16.47 15.70 -2.22
N GLY A 391 15.50 16.51 -2.63
CA GLY A 391 15.57 17.95 -2.46
C GLY A 391 16.85 18.54 -3.07
N SER A 392 17.54 19.44 -2.35
CA SER A 392 18.75 20.08 -2.84
C SER A 392 19.97 19.17 -2.83
N ALA A 393 20.16 18.32 -1.80
CA ALA A 393 21.37 17.50 -1.63
C ALA A 393 21.20 16.29 -0.67
N GLY A 394 19.99 15.98 -0.18
CA GLY A 394 19.76 14.85 0.73
C GLY A 394 19.98 13.51 0.02
N VAL A 395 20.61 12.54 0.69
CA VAL A 395 20.81 11.17 0.16
C VAL A 395 19.73 10.24 0.71
N ILE A 396 19.00 9.58 -0.16
CA ILE A 396 18.01 8.58 0.21
C ILE A 396 18.69 7.22 0.43
N ALA A 397 18.30 6.52 1.49
CA ALA A 397 18.74 5.16 1.82
C ALA A 397 20.26 4.94 1.62
N PRO A 398 21.14 5.71 2.29
CA PRO A 398 22.58 5.56 2.12
C PRO A 398 23.02 4.12 2.43
N GLY A 399 23.81 3.53 1.52
CA GLY A 399 24.33 2.17 1.67
C GLY A 399 23.44 1.04 1.13
N ASP A 400 22.15 1.27 0.82
CA ASP A 400 21.25 0.28 0.19
C ASP A 400 21.05 0.61 -1.30
N ALA A 401 21.83 -0.07 -2.16
CA ALA A 401 21.79 0.17 -3.60
C ALA A 401 20.43 -0.17 -4.25
N GLY A 402 19.74 -1.21 -3.76
CA GLY A 402 18.42 -1.59 -4.25
C GLY A 402 17.35 -0.54 -3.91
N ALA A 403 17.38 -0.02 -2.68
CA ALA A 403 16.49 1.06 -2.25
C ALA A 403 16.80 2.36 -3.01
N GLN A 404 18.07 2.70 -3.21
CA GLN A 404 18.48 3.84 -4.03
C GLN A 404 18.01 3.70 -5.47
N ALA A 405 18.16 2.52 -6.09
CA ALA A 405 17.69 2.27 -7.44
C ALA A 405 16.17 2.43 -7.55
N THR A 406 15.41 1.97 -6.57
CA THR A 406 13.95 2.16 -6.50
C THR A 406 13.59 3.64 -6.54
N TYR A 407 14.17 4.45 -5.67
CA TYR A 407 13.94 5.90 -5.63
C TYR A 407 14.38 6.63 -6.91
N ILE A 408 15.52 6.22 -7.48
CA ILE A 408 16.02 6.78 -8.75
C ILE A 408 15.02 6.53 -9.89
N LEU A 409 14.43 5.33 -9.95
CA LEU A 409 13.46 4.98 -10.97
C LEU A 409 12.16 5.79 -10.83
N ASP A 410 11.72 6.07 -9.60
CA ASP A 410 10.60 6.98 -9.35
C ASP A 410 10.92 8.40 -9.84
N LYS A 411 12.13 8.90 -9.59
CA LYS A 411 12.59 10.22 -10.11
C LYS A 411 12.69 10.25 -11.63
N ILE A 412 13.13 9.17 -12.26
CA ILE A 412 13.16 9.05 -13.72
C ILE A 412 11.73 9.11 -14.26
N ALA A 413 10.78 8.37 -13.67
CA ALA A 413 9.38 8.43 -14.04
C ALA A 413 8.80 9.84 -13.90
N ALA A 414 9.07 10.52 -12.77
CA ALA A 414 8.69 11.91 -12.54
C ALA A 414 9.30 12.88 -13.58
N SER A 415 10.55 12.65 -13.96
CA SER A 415 11.27 13.47 -14.97
C SER A 415 10.67 13.30 -16.36
N LEU A 416 10.38 12.05 -16.74
CA LEU A 416 9.73 11.73 -18.01
C LEU A 416 8.34 12.35 -18.09
N ARG A 417 7.52 12.18 -17.04
CA ARG A 417 6.17 12.75 -16.96
C ARG A 417 6.21 14.27 -17.07
N SER A 418 7.14 14.94 -16.37
CA SER A 418 7.31 16.40 -16.44
C SER A 418 7.74 16.87 -17.83
N ALA A 419 8.41 16.01 -18.62
CA ALA A 419 8.76 16.26 -20.00
C ALA A 419 7.68 15.81 -21.02
N GLY A 420 6.54 15.27 -20.55
CA GLY A 420 5.43 14.78 -21.38
C GLY A 420 5.69 13.41 -22.02
N GLY A 421 6.41 12.52 -21.32
CA GLY A 421 6.61 11.10 -21.64
C GLY A 421 6.27 10.21 -20.45
N THR A 422 6.45 8.91 -20.62
CA THR A 422 6.18 7.87 -19.62
C THR A 422 7.33 6.85 -19.59
N LEU A 423 7.28 5.94 -18.62
CA LEU A 423 8.23 4.82 -18.58
C LEU A 423 8.13 3.92 -19.81
N ASP A 424 6.95 3.78 -20.42
CA ASP A 424 6.72 2.96 -21.62
C ASP A 424 7.44 3.51 -22.85
N ASP A 425 7.81 4.80 -22.84
CA ASP A 425 8.57 5.44 -23.92
C ASP A 425 10.08 5.19 -23.82
N VAL A 426 10.57 4.59 -22.72
CA VAL A 426 12.00 4.37 -22.47
C VAL A 426 12.55 3.30 -23.42
N VAL A 427 13.57 3.67 -24.18
CA VAL A 427 14.25 2.78 -25.13
C VAL A 427 15.63 2.36 -24.67
N ARG A 428 16.24 3.09 -23.73
CA ARG A 428 17.56 2.78 -23.17
C ARG A 428 17.68 3.25 -21.74
N THR A 429 18.39 2.44 -20.93
CA THR A 429 18.91 2.82 -19.62
C THR A 429 20.40 2.50 -19.51
N ARG A 430 21.16 3.29 -18.73
CA ARG A 430 22.53 2.96 -18.32
C ARG A 430 22.62 3.05 -16.81
N VAL A 431 23.24 2.06 -16.21
CA VAL A 431 23.35 1.88 -14.76
C VAL A 431 24.82 1.87 -14.37
N TYR A 432 25.18 2.74 -13.45
CA TYR A 432 26.53 2.88 -12.93
C TYR A 432 26.53 2.52 -11.45
N LEU A 433 27.38 1.57 -11.04
CA LEU A 433 27.51 1.08 -9.67
C LEU A 433 28.86 1.47 -9.10
N THR A 434 28.93 1.83 -7.82
CA THR A 434 30.21 1.98 -7.10
C THR A 434 30.80 0.64 -6.66
N ASP A 435 29.96 -0.39 -6.58
CA ASP A 435 30.35 -1.76 -6.27
C ASP A 435 29.53 -2.73 -7.14
N VAL A 436 30.19 -3.55 -7.96
CA VAL A 436 29.51 -4.48 -8.87
C VAL A 436 28.68 -5.53 -8.11
N ASN A 437 29.00 -5.83 -6.86
CA ASN A 437 28.24 -6.79 -6.07
C ASN A 437 26.79 -6.34 -5.79
N ASP A 438 26.49 -5.07 -5.98
CA ASP A 438 25.12 -4.54 -5.89
C ASP A 438 24.25 -4.84 -7.12
N TRP A 439 24.82 -5.45 -8.16
CA TRP A 439 24.16 -5.65 -9.46
C TRP A 439 22.80 -6.36 -9.35
N GLU A 440 22.70 -7.36 -8.49
CA GLU A 440 21.46 -8.13 -8.37
C GLU A 440 20.35 -7.30 -7.75
N ALA A 441 20.61 -6.60 -6.64
CA ALA A 441 19.63 -5.75 -5.97
C ALA A 441 19.13 -4.63 -6.89
N VAL A 442 20.05 -3.99 -7.61
CA VAL A 442 19.73 -2.93 -8.58
C VAL A 442 18.99 -3.48 -9.79
N SER A 443 19.39 -4.65 -10.32
CA SER A 443 18.69 -5.29 -11.44
C SER A 443 17.27 -5.74 -11.08
N ARG A 444 17.04 -6.19 -9.85
CA ARG A 444 15.68 -6.51 -9.36
C ARG A 444 14.80 -5.25 -9.31
N ALA A 445 15.32 -4.13 -8.82
CA ALA A 445 14.60 -2.85 -8.84
C ALA A 445 14.30 -2.38 -10.27
N HIS A 446 15.28 -2.45 -11.18
CA HIS A 446 15.11 -2.14 -12.59
C HIS A 446 14.09 -3.06 -13.28
N GLY A 447 14.20 -4.37 -13.05
CA GLY A 447 13.30 -5.38 -13.64
C GLY A 447 11.85 -5.22 -13.18
N ARG A 448 11.61 -4.75 -11.95
CA ARG A 448 10.27 -4.45 -11.44
C ARG A 448 9.56 -3.35 -12.25
N VAL A 449 10.33 -2.38 -12.74
CA VAL A 449 9.81 -1.26 -13.53
C VAL A 449 9.78 -1.60 -15.03
N PHE A 450 10.86 -2.20 -15.54
CA PHE A 450 11.07 -2.38 -16.96
C PHE A 450 10.88 -3.82 -17.47
N GLY A 451 10.38 -4.74 -16.65
CA GLY A 451 10.26 -6.16 -17.00
C GLY A 451 9.44 -6.43 -18.25
N GLU A 452 8.40 -5.63 -18.51
CA GLU A 452 7.56 -5.71 -19.71
C GLU A 452 8.07 -4.79 -20.85
N ILE A 453 8.63 -3.62 -20.49
CA ILE A 453 9.10 -2.60 -21.44
C ILE A 453 10.39 -3.05 -22.14
N ARG A 454 11.33 -3.65 -21.38
CA ARG A 454 12.61 -4.21 -21.84
C ARG A 454 13.47 -3.26 -22.68
N PRO A 455 13.81 -2.06 -22.19
CA PRO A 455 14.70 -1.16 -22.90
C PRO A 455 16.11 -1.77 -23.07
N ALA A 456 16.88 -1.28 -24.02
CA ALA A 456 18.31 -1.62 -24.06
C ALA A 456 18.98 -1.14 -22.77
N ASN A 457 19.76 -2.01 -22.12
CA ASN A 457 20.41 -1.70 -20.85
C ASN A 457 21.92 -1.95 -20.90
N THR A 458 22.68 -1.14 -20.19
CA THR A 458 24.08 -1.37 -19.87
C THR A 458 24.28 -1.12 -18.39
N LEU A 459 24.88 -2.08 -17.70
CA LEU A 459 25.24 -1.96 -16.29
C LEU A 459 26.75 -2.17 -16.14
N LEU A 460 27.41 -1.27 -15.45
CA LEU A 460 28.86 -1.36 -15.20
C LEU A 460 29.24 -0.72 -13.87
N GLN A 461 30.41 -1.11 -13.37
CA GLN A 461 31.02 -0.47 -12.20
C GLN A 461 31.84 0.75 -12.64
N VAL A 462 31.77 1.81 -11.83
CA VAL A 462 32.58 3.02 -11.95
C VAL A 462 33.45 3.21 -10.71
N ALA A 463 34.52 4.00 -10.83
CA ALA A 463 35.44 4.26 -9.74
C ALA A 463 34.79 5.00 -8.56
N ALA A 464 33.89 5.94 -8.84
CA ALA A 464 33.12 6.70 -7.85
C ALA A 464 31.94 7.42 -8.53
N LEU A 465 30.95 7.80 -7.73
CA LEU A 465 29.89 8.76 -8.07
C LEU A 465 30.18 10.10 -7.36
N VAL A 466 29.60 11.19 -7.86
CA VAL A 466 29.78 12.51 -7.26
C VAL A 466 28.92 12.62 -6.00
N GLY A 467 29.59 12.80 -4.86
CA GLY A 467 28.97 12.87 -3.53
C GLY A 467 29.11 11.57 -2.72
N GLU A 468 28.96 11.70 -1.41
CA GLU A 468 29.08 10.57 -0.48
C GLU A 468 27.73 9.85 -0.32
N GLY A 469 27.78 8.54 -0.06
CA GLY A 469 26.61 7.73 0.25
C GLY A 469 25.83 7.21 -0.97
N TYR A 470 26.21 7.58 -2.19
CA TYR A 470 25.61 7.06 -3.42
C TYR A 470 26.25 5.73 -3.83
N ARG A 471 25.39 4.75 -4.13
CA ARG A 471 25.78 3.40 -4.58
C ARG A 471 25.48 3.18 -6.07
N VAL A 472 24.51 3.90 -6.60
CA VAL A 472 23.99 3.71 -7.96
C VAL A 472 23.58 5.05 -8.58
N GLU A 473 23.81 5.17 -9.87
CA GLU A 473 23.31 6.23 -10.75
C GLU A 473 22.68 5.60 -11.99
N ILE A 474 21.57 6.15 -12.47
CA ILE A 474 20.87 5.65 -13.66
C ILE A 474 20.54 6.83 -14.57
N GLU A 475 20.78 6.68 -15.87
CA GLU A 475 20.28 7.58 -16.92
C GLU A 475 19.31 6.85 -17.84
N ALA A 476 18.41 7.59 -18.50
CA ALA A 476 17.43 7.05 -19.40
C ALA A 476 17.26 7.88 -20.68
N GLU A 477 16.98 7.19 -21.78
CA GLU A 477 16.55 7.79 -23.04
C GLU A 477 15.16 7.27 -23.39
N ALA A 478 14.26 8.18 -23.76
CA ALA A 478 12.89 7.84 -24.18
C ALA A 478 12.56 8.43 -25.55
N VAL A 479 11.66 7.77 -26.26
CA VAL A 479 11.13 8.21 -27.56
C VAL A 479 9.61 8.19 -27.48
N VAL A 480 9.02 9.36 -27.32
CA VAL A 480 7.56 9.53 -27.25
C VAL A 480 6.97 9.27 -28.62
N ARG A 481 6.03 8.35 -28.70
CA ARG A 481 5.30 8.08 -29.93
C ARG A 481 4.30 9.22 -30.16
N THR A 482 4.41 9.89 -31.31
CA THR A 482 3.32 10.77 -31.77
C THR A 482 2.15 9.88 -32.18
N ALA A 483 0.99 10.17 -31.59
CA ALA A 483 -0.26 9.50 -31.96
C ALA A 483 -0.63 9.76 -33.41
#